data_6a9f87dbacd94d86f06f6306238bd787
#
_entry.id   6a9f87dbacd94d86f06f6306238bd787
#
_cell.length_a   1.000
_cell.length_b   1.000
_cell.length_c   1.000
_cell.angle_alpha   90.00
_cell.angle_beta   90.00
_cell.angle_gamma   90.00
#
_symmetry.space_group_name_H-M   'P 1'
#
loop_
_entity.id
_entity.type
_entity.pdbx_description
1 polymer ?
#
loop_
_entity_poly.entity_id
_entity_poly.type
_entity_poly.pdbx_seq_one_letter_code
_entity_poly.pdbx_strand_id
1 'polypeptide(L)'
;PHNEVIDLIDYVDELNCRHGAPGEYFSTKNCTIGAKALGYDLHLLNAKVRHLGTENNLIIMENIYKHLLENGIEIRCNSHVEKILREGERFVLPVRGKGEIECTYLIASPGRAGAEWFTEQCKDLGLSFINNQVDIGVRVEVPAQVFKHITDEVYEAKLVYRTQRYNDLVRTFCMNPKGAVVNENTNGIITVNGH
;
A
#
# COMPACT_ATOMS: atom_id res chain seq x y z
N PRO A 1 19.82 9.82 -0.76
CA PRO A 1 18.65 9.07 -0.32
C PRO A 1 17.36 9.52 -1.00
N HIS A 2 17.10 10.86 -1.16
CA HIS A 2 15.84 11.34 -1.76
C HIS A 2 15.70 10.94 -3.24
N ASN A 3 16.75 11.04 -4.01
CA ASN A 3 16.75 10.66 -5.43
C ASN A 3 16.56 9.15 -5.61
N GLU A 4 17.19 8.33 -4.79
CA GLU A 4 17.05 6.86 -4.82
C GLU A 4 15.61 6.41 -4.57
N VAL A 5 14.87 7.11 -3.69
CA VAL A 5 13.45 6.82 -3.44
C VAL A 5 12.59 7.18 -4.65
N ILE A 6 12.89 8.29 -5.32
CA ILE A 6 12.19 8.70 -6.54
C ILE A 6 12.46 7.68 -7.65
N ASP A 7 13.72 7.30 -7.87
CA ASP A 7 14.12 6.31 -8.87
C ASP A 7 13.42 4.97 -8.63
N LEU A 8 13.29 4.56 -7.36
CA LEU A 8 12.55 3.33 -7.01
C LEU A 8 11.05 3.43 -7.30
N ILE A 9 10.45 4.58 -7.01
CA ILE A 9 9.02 4.83 -7.30
C ILE A 9 8.79 4.78 -8.83
N ASP A 10 9.63 5.43 -9.60
CA ASP A 10 9.55 5.45 -11.05
C ASP A 10 9.76 4.03 -11.63
N TYR A 11 10.71 3.27 -11.10
CA TYR A 11 10.91 1.86 -11.48
C TYR A 11 9.67 1.00 -11.21
N VAL A 12 9.04 1.14 -10.05
CA VAL A 12 7.82 0.40 -9.70
C VAL A 12 6.65 0.83 -10.60
N ASP A 13 6.52 2.11 -10.92
CA ASP A 13 5.50 2.62 -11.84
C ASP A 13 5.69 2.04 -13.25
N GLU A 14 6.92 2.02 -13.76
CA GLU A 14 7.25 1.40 -15.04
C GLU A 14 6.99 -0.11 -15.05
N LEU A 15 7.31 -0.81 -13.94
CA LEU A 15 7.04 -2.23 -13.79
C LEU A 15 5.53 -2.50 -13.93
N ASN A 16 4.70 -1.73 -13.24
CA ASN A 16 3.26 -1.84 -13.34
C ASN A 16 2.76 -1.55 -14.76
N CYS A 17 3.27 -0.51 -15.41
CA CYS A 17 2.90 -0.17 -16.79
C CYS A 17 3.27 -1.28 -17.77
N ARG A 18 4.45 -1.88 -17.65
CA ARG A 18 4.86 -3.02 -18.49
C ARG A 18 3.96 -4.24 -18.33
N HIS A 19 3.29 -4.36 -17.18
CA HIS A 19 2.40 -5.48 -16.87
C HIS A 19 0.91 -5.14 -16.97
N GLY A 20 0.55 -4.00 -17.58
CA GLY A 20 -0.82 -3.69 -17.95
C GLY A 20 -1.50 -2.60 -17.12
N ALA A 21 -0.74 -1.86 -16.32
CA ALA A 21 -1.31 -0.69 -15.65
C ALA A 21 -1.73 0.38 -16.68
N PRO A 22 -2.82 1.14 -16.43
CA PRO A 22 -3.24 2.25 -17.27
C PRO A 22 -2.12 3.28 -17.47
N GLY A 23 -1.97 3.81 -18.70
CA GLY A 23 -0.96 4.82 -19.01
C GLY A 23 -1.23 6.18 -18.36
N GLU A 24 -2.48 6.46 -18.00
CA GLU A 24 -2.92 7.73 -17.43
C GLU A 24 -2.62 7.82 -15.94
N TYR A 25 -2.30 9.03 -15.49
CA TYR A 25 -2.16 9.36 -14.07
C TYR A 25 -2.80 10.72 -13.76
N PHE A 26 -3.22 10.89 -12.51
CA PHE A 26 -3.75 12.14 -12.00
C PHE A 26 -2.64 12.94 -11.33
N SER A 27 -2.63 14.25 -11.52
CA SER A 27 -1.66 15.15 -10.90
C SER A 27 -2.37 16.35 -10.29
N THR A 28 -2.00 16.69 -9.06
CA THR A 28 -2.48 17.92 -8.41
C THR A 28 -1.73 19.17 -8.89
N LYS A 29 -0.69 19.00 -9.69
CA LYS A 29 0.04 20.11 -10.30
C LYS A 29 -0.85 20.82 -11.32
N ASN A 30 -1.07 22.12 -11.16
CA ASN A 30 -1.90 22.95 -12.02
C ASN A 30 -3.43 22.75 -11.88
N CYS A 31 -3.93 22.05 -10.84
CA CYS A 31 -5.36 22.03 -10.57
C CYS A 31 -5.83 23.31 -9.84
N THR A 32 -7.12 23.62 -9.94
CA THR A 32 -7.70 24.82 -9.29
C THR A 32 -8.00 24.62 -7.81
N ILE A 33 -7.95 23.38 -7.34
CA ILE A 33 -8.32 22.97 -5.98
C ILE A 33 -7.41 23.64 -4.96
N GLY A 34 -6.09 23.74 -5.22
CA GLY A 34 -5.14 24.34 -4.30
C GLY A 34 -5.47 25.78 -3.94
N ALA A 35 -5.81 26.60 -4.93
CA ALA A 35 -6.19 27.99 -4.68
C ALA A 35 -7.51 28.11 -3.91
N LYS A 36 -8.49 27.27 -4.20
CA LYS A 36 -9.77 27.23 -3.46
C LYS A 36 -9.58 26.76 -2.02
N ALA A 37 -8.74 25.74 -1.81
CA ALA A 37 -8.46 25.17 -0.50
C ALA A 37 -7.87 26.19 0.48
N LEU A 38 -6.97 27.05 0.02
CA LEU A 38 -6.36 28.10 0.84
C LEU A 38 -7.38 29.05 1.48
N GLY A 39 -8.51 29.30 0.83
CA GLY A 39 -9.60 30.09 1.39
C GLY A 39 -10.29 29.46 2.61
N TYR A 40 -9.99 28.19 2.90
CA TYR A 40 -10.53 27.42 4.03
C TYR A 40 -9.44 26.91 4.98
N ASP A 41 -8.26 27.50 4.95
CA ASP A 41 -7.07 27.05 5.71
C ASP A 41 -6.66 25.60 5.39
N LEU A 42 -6.98 25.12 4.19
CA LEU A 42 -6.61 23.81 3.70
C LEU A 42 -5.41 23.93 2.74
N HIS A 43 -4.48 23.01 2.84
CA HIS A 43 -3.33 22.94 1.96
C HIS A 43 -3.40 21.68 1.09
N LEU A 44 -3.35 21.86 -0.23
CA LEU A 44 -3.28 20.75 -1.17
C LEU A 44 -1.83 20.27 -1.29
N LEU A 45 -1.60 18.99 -1.01
CA LEU A 45 -0.30 18.37 -1.26
C LEU A 45 -0.11 18.10 -2.75
N ASN A 46 1.10 18.34 -3.23
CA ASN A 46 1.48 17.91 -4.57
C ASN A 46 1.57 16.39 -4.62
N ALA A 47 0.78 15.80 -5.50
CA ALA A 47 0.74 14.37 -5.71
C ALA A 47 0.65 14.05 -7.20
N LYS A 48 1.26 12.93 -7.59
CA LYS A 48 1.09 12.26 -8.88
C LYS A 48 0.64 10.83 -8.56
N VAL A 49 -0.55 10.48 -8.98
CA VAL A 49 -1.19 9.20 -8.62
C VAL A 49 -1.63 8.46 -9.88
N ARG A 50 -1.20 7.21 -10.01
CA ARG A 50 -1.77 6.27 -10.96
C ARG A 50 -2.78 5.39 -10.24
N HIS A 51 -4.04 5.49 -10.61
CA HIS A 51 -5.07 4.63 -10.06
C HIS A 51 -5.20 3.38 -10.90
N LEU A 52 -4.91 2.23 -10.30
CA LEU A 52 -4.94 0.95 -11.02
C LEU A 52 -6.34 0.36 -11.11
N GLY A 53 -7.16 0.57 -10.09
CA GLY A 53 -8.46 -0.10 -9.94
C GLY A 53 -8.33 -1.56 -9.48
N THR A 54 -9.37 -2.09 -8.86
CA THR A 54 -9.36 -3.45 -8.30
C THR A 54 -9.23 -4.51 -9.38
N GLU A 55 -9.95 -4.33 -10.50
CA GLU A 55 -9.94 -5.28 -11.62
C GLU A 55 -8.59 -5.32 -12.33
N ASN A 56 -7.98 -4.16 -12.57
CA ASN A 56 -6.67 -4.08 -13.21
C ASN A 56 -5.54 -4.65 -12.32
N ASN A 57 -5.67 -4.57 -11.00
CA ASN A 57 -4.71 -5.17 -10.09
C ASN A 57 -4.56 -6.67 -10.30
N LEU A 58 -5.67 -7.38 -10.52
CA LEU A 58 -5.64 -8.81 -10.82
C LEU A 58 -4.86 -9.11 -12.10
N ILE A 59 -5.12 -8.35 -13.17
CA ILE A 59 -4.45 -8.49 -14.46
C ILE A 59 -2.94 -8.23 -14.33
N ILE A 60 -2.58 -7.15 -13.67
CA ILE A 60 -1.18 -6.77 -13.45
C ILE A 60 -0.43 -7.86 -12.66
N MET A 61 -1.03 -8.33 -11.57
CA MET A 61 -0.43 -9.38 -10.74
C MET A 61 -0.30 -10.71 -11.49
N GLU A 62 -1.27 -11.07 -12.31
CA GLU A 62 -1.19 -12.26 -13.17
C GLU A 62 -0.08 -12.14 -14.21
N ASN A 63 0.08 -10.98 -14.82
CA ASN A 63 1.14 -10.74 -15.80
C ASN A 63 2.53 -10.75 -15.14
N ILE A 64 2.68 -10.16 -13.95
CA ILE A 64 3.92 -10.24 -13.16
C ILE A 64 4.22 -11.70 -12.79
N TYR A 65 3.22 -12.46 -12.35
CA TYR A 65 3.37 -13.87 -12.02
C TYR A 65 3.88 -14.68 -13.22
N LYS A 66 3.28 -14.51 -14.41
CA LYS A 66 3.73 -15.16 -15.64
C LYS A 66 5.16 -14.78 -15.99
N HIS A 67 5.47 -13.48 -15.91
CA HIS A 67 6.82 -12.97 -16.18
C HIS A 67 7.86 -13.61 -15.25
N LEU A 68 7.58 -13.78 -13.98
CA LEU A 68 8.49 -14.42 -13.03
C LEU A 68 8.73 -15.89 -13.41
N LEU A 69 7.70 -16.64 -13.76
CA LEU A 69 7.82 -18.04 -14.18
C LEU A 69 8.64 -18.18 -15.48
N GLU A 70 8.40 -17.30 -16.46
CA GLU A 70 9.14 -17.28 -17.74
C GLU A 70 10.63 -16.97 -17.54
N ASN A 71 10.99 -16.27 -16.46
CA ASN A 71 12.37 -15.98 -16.07
C ASN A 71 12.95 -17.01 -15.09
N GLY A 72 12.31 -18.16 -14.93
CA GLY A 72 12.83 -19.28 -14.14
C GLY A 72 12.71 -19.11 -12.63
N ILE A 73 11.88 -18.17 -12.15
CA ILE A 73 11.62 -18.01 -10.73
C ILE A 73 10.62 -19.08 -10.29
N GLU A 74 10.99 -19.86 -9.30
CA GLU A 74 10.09 -20.85 -8.70
C GLU A 74 9.12 -20.18 -7.72
N ILE A 75 7.82 -20.35 -7.95
CA ILE A 75 6.77 -19.84 -7.07
C ILE A 75 6.02 -21.01 -6.46
N ARG A 76 6.11 -21.16 -5.14
CA ARG A 76 5.48 -22.24 -4.38
C ARG A 76 4.24 -21.74 -3.65
N CYS A 77 3.10 -21.81 -4.29
CA CYS A 77 1.80 -21.55 -3.65
C CYS A 77 1.45 -22.60 -2.59
N ASN A 78 0.56 -22.24 -1.67
CA ASN A 78 0.13 -23.13 -0.57
C ASN A 78 1.31 -23.71 0.23
N SER A 79 2.35 -22.91 0.42
CA SER A 79 3.58 -23.28 1.12
C SER A 79 3.74 -22.40 2.35
N HIS A 80 3.20 -22.86 3.46
CA HIS A 80 3.22 -22.11 4.72
C HIS A 80 4.57 -22.33 5.42
N VAL A 81 5.37 -21.26 5.51
CA VAL A 81 6.61 -21.27 6.31
C VAL A 81 6.22 -21.16 7.78
N GLU A 82 6.63 -22.14 8.57
CA GLU A 82 6.28 -22.21 10.00
C GLU A 82 7.23 -21.37 10.84
N LYS A 83 8.52 -21.38 10.49
CA LYS A 83 9.56 -20.69 11.24
C LYS A 83 10.69 -20.20 10.35
N ILE A 84 11.42 -19.18 10.80
CA ILE A 84 12.67 -18.74 10.22
C ILE A 84 13.79 -19.12 11.18
N LEU A 85 14.61 -20.08 10.78
CA LEU A 85 15.79 -20.49 11.55
C LEU A 85 17.05 -19.93 10.89
N ARG A 86 18.04 -19.60 11.69
CA ARG A 86 19.37 -19.18 11.20
C ARG A 86 20.42 -20.19 11.63
N GLU A 87 21.07 -20.80 10.66
CA GLU A 87 22.16 -21.75 10.85
C GLU A 87 23.44 -21.23 10.19
N GLY A 88 24.26 -20.56 11.01
CA GLY A 88 25.46 -19.87 10.52
C GLY A 88 25.10 -18.72 9.58
N GLU A 89 25.50 -18.84 8.30
CA GLU A 89 25.21 -17.85 7.27
C GLU A 89 23.98 -18.16 6.42
N ARG A 90 23.27 -19.25 6.73
CA ARG A 90 22.07 -19.68 5.97
C ARG A 90 20.81 -19.52 6.79
N PHE A 91 19.70 -19.39 6.09
CA PHE A 91 18.36 -19.49 6.65
C PHE A 91 17.78 -20.85 6.28
N VAL A 92 17.10 -21.46 7.24
CA VAL A 92 16.34 -22.70 7.07
C VAL A 92 14.88 -22.40 7.36
N LEU A 93 14.01 -22.76 6.44
CA LEU A 93 12.59 -22.44 6.47
C LEU A 93 11.78 -23.74 6.45
N PRO A 94 11.37 -24.28 7.60
CA PRO A 94 10.43 -25.39 7.64
C PRO A 94 9.10 -25.02 6.99
N VAL A 95 8.66 -25.81 6.02
CA VAL A 95 7.41 -25.61 5.28
C VAL A 95 6.44 -26.72 5.65
N ARG A 96 5.29 -26.33 6.17
CA ARG A 96 4.28 -27.26 6.68
C ARG A 96 3.95 -28.37 5.68
N GLY A 97 4.26 -29.62 6.05
CA GLY A 97 4.00 -30.80 5.22
C GLY A 97 4.83 -30.93 3.93
N LYS A 98 5.88 -30.10 3.76
CA LYS A 98 6.68 -30.07 2.51
C LYS A 98 8.20 -30.10 2.74
N GLY A 99 8.66 -30.33 3.97
CA GLY A 99 10.09 -30.32 4.32
C GLY A 99 10.63 -28.90 4.57
N GLU A 100 11.88 -28.68 4.21
CA GLU A 100 12.59 -27.43 4.50
C GLU A 100 13.11 -26.79 3.22
N ILE A 101 13.26 -25.47 3.26
CA ILE A 101 13.91 -24.68 2.20
C ILE A 101 15.12 -23.98 2.83
N GLU A 102 16.27 -24.13 2.21
CA GLU A 102 17.48 -23.41 2.60
C GLU A 102 17.77 -22.26 1.65
N CYS A 103 18.23 -21.11 2.19
CA CYS A 103 18.67 -19.98 1.40
C CYS A 103 19.76 -19.17 2.11
N THR A 104 20.58 -18.48 1.32
CA THR A 104 21.61 -17.55 1.84
C THR A 104 21.01 -16.18 2.16
N TYR A 105 20.06 -15.73 1.36
CA TYR A 105 19.38 -14.45 1.52
C TYR A 105 17.87 -14.69 1.63
N LEU A 106 17.25 -14.03 2.58
CA LEU A 106 15.81 -14.11 2.82
C LEU A 106 15.19 -12.71 2.80
N ILE A 107 14.18 -12.53 1.96
CA ILE A 107 13.30 -11.36 2.01
C ILE A 107 11.94 -11.82 2.52
N ALA A 108 11.54 -11.33 3.69
CA ALA A 108 10.26 -11.68 4.31
C ALA A 108 9.27 -10.52 4.21
N SER A 109 8.16 -10.73 3.53
CA SER A 109 7.09 -9.74 3.34
C SER A 109 5.70 -10.38 3.49
N PRO A 110 5.35 -10.89 4.68
CA PRO A 110 4.15 -11.70 4.88
C PRO A 110 2.83 -10.90 4.83
N GLY A 111 2.89 -9.58 4.70
CA GLY A 111 1.72 -8.72 4.69
C GLY A 111 1.02 -8.61 6.05
N ARG A 112 -0.19 -8.03 6.07
CA ARG A 112 -0.96 -7.80 7.31
C ARG A 112 -1.35 -9.10 8.03
N ALA A 113 -1.76 -10.11 7.28
CA ALA A 113 -2.17 -11.38 7.86
C ALA A 113 -1.03 -12.14 8.57
N GLY A 114 0.21 -11.92 8.15
CA GLY A 114 1.39 -12.54 8.76
C GLY A 114 2.14 -11.65 9.74
N ALA A 115 1.62 -10.49 10.12
CA ALA A 115 2.35 -9.51 10.95
C ALA A 115 2.69 -10.04 12.34
N GLU A 116 1.75 -10.75 12.99
CA GLU A 116 1.98 -11.35 14.32
C GLU A 116 3.05 -12.43 14.23
N TRP A 117 2.90 -13.37 13.31
CA TRP A 117 3.91 -14.40 13.05
C TRP A 117 5.28 -13.79 12.78
N PHE A 118 5.37 -12.75 11.94
CA PHE A 118 6.64 -12.11 11.61
C PHE A 118 7.26 -11.40 12.81
N THR A 119 6.44 -10.81 13.68
CA THR A 119 6.91 -10.21 14.93
C THR A 119 7.55 -11.26 15.85
N GLU A 120 6.97 -12.47 15.91
CA GLU A 120 7.55 -13.58 16.68
C GLU A 120 8.87 -14.06 16.06
N GLN A 121 8.94 -14.18 14.72
CA GLN A 121 10.18 -14.55 14.03
C GLN A 121 11.29 -13.52 14.29
N CYS A 122 10.98 -12.23 14.27
CA CYS A 122 11.94 -11.17 14.59
C CYS A 122 12.49 -11.30 16.02
N LYS A 123 11.63 -11.61 17.00
CA LYS A 123 12.05 -11.86 18.38
C LYS A 123 12.96 -13.07 18.50
N ASP A 124 12.59 -14.18 17.87
CA ASP A 124 13.37 -15.42 17.87
C ASP A 124 14.76 -15.24 17.25
N LEU A 125 14.86 -14.38 16.24
CA LEU A 125 16.13 -14.02 15.59
C LEU A 125 16.92 -12.94 16.34
N GLY A 126 16.42 -12.44 17.46
CA GLY A 126 17.07 -11.39 18.26
C GLY A 126 17.05 -10.01 17.59
N LEU A 127 16.14 -9.77 16.65
CA LEU A 127 16.01 -8.47 15.99
C LEU A 127 15.21 -7.50 16.86
N SER A 128 15.71 -6.27 16.96
CA SER A 128 14.99 -5.18 17.61
C SER A 128 14.00 -4.55 16.63
N PHE A 129 12.85 -4.14 17.13
CA PHE A 129 11.85 -3.40 16.35
C PHE A 129 11.20 -2.32 17.21
N ILE A 130 10.70 -1.30 16.54
CA ILE A 130 9.92 -0.22 17.15
C ILE A 130 8.55 -0.16 16.47
N ASN A 131 7.54 0.22 17.24
CA ASN A 131 6.22 0.45 16.68
C ASN A 131 6.21 1.73 15.83
N ASN A 132 5.67 1.65 14.63
CA ASN A 132 5.42 2.82 13.81
C ASN A 132 4.19 3.59 14.31
N GLN A 133 4.12 4.86 13.92
CA GLN A 133 2.92 5.66 14.08
C GLN A 133 1.78 5.06 13.24
N VAL A 134 0.57 5.20 13.74
CA VAL A 134 -0.66 4.83 13.03
C VAL A 134 -1.51 6.06 12.78
N ASP A 135 -2.13 6.12 11.62
CA ASP A 135 -3.15 7.13 11.32
C ASP A 135 -4.50 6.61 11.85
N ILE A 136 -5.18 7.44 12.63
CA ILE A 136 -6.54 7.18 13.09
C ILE A 136 -7.48 8.15 12.39
N GLY A 137 -8.58 7.66 11.85
CA GLY A 137 -9.51 8.49 11.12
C GLY A 137 -10.88 7.86 10.98
N VAL A 138 -11.72 8.54 10.24
CA VAL A 138 -13.08 8.09 9.90
C VAL A 138 -13.21 7.97 8.39
N ARG A 139 -13.96 6.99 7.95
CA ARG A 139 -14.39 6.89 6.56
C ARG A 139 -15.72 7.66 6.44
N VAL A 140 -15.80 8.56 5.45
CA VAL A 140 -16.97 9.37 5.20
C VAL A 140 -17.51 9.06 3.82
N GLU A 141 -18.79 8.72 3.73
CA GLU A 141 -19.49 8.55 2.46
C GLU A 141 -20.44 9.75 2.27
N VAL A 142 -20.37 10.36 1.11
CA VAL A 142 -21.21 11.51 0.73
C VAL A 142 -21.72 11.34 -0.70
N PRO A 143 -22.84 11.94 -1.07
CA PRO A 143 -23.28 11.93 -2.47
C PRO A 143 -22.19 12.44 -3.42
N ALA A 144 -21.98 11.75 -4.54
CA ALA A 144 -20.92 12.06 -5.49
C ALA A 144 -20.95 13.52 -5.98
N GLN A 145 -22.12 14.14 -6.03
CA GLN A 145 -22.32 15.53 -6.43
C GLN A 145 -21.62 16.52 -5.50
N VAL A 146 -21.49 16.20 -4.19
CA VAL A 146 -20.83 17.07 -3.21
C VAL A 146 -19.36 17.21 -3.51
N PHE A 147 -18.69 16.13 -3.89
CA PHE A 147 -17.26 16.10 -4.20
C PHE A 147 -16.93 16.26 -5.70
N LYS A 148 -17.94 16.37 -6.56
CA LYS A 148 -17.76 16.42 -8.01
C LYS A 148 -16.74 17.47 -8.46
N HIS A 149 -16.76 18.65 -7.85
CA HIS A 149 -15.84 19.75 -8.16
C HIS A 149 -14.38 19.46 -7.82
N ILE A 150 -14.10 18.42 -7.04
CA ILE A 150 -12.76 17.92 -6.71
C ILE A 150 -12.44 16.73 -7.61
N THR A 151 -13.34 15.75 -7.67
CA THR A 151 -13.09 14.48 -8.36
C THR A 151 -13.10 14.59 -9.89
N ASP A 152 -13.66 15.65 -10.45
CA ASP A 152 -13.56 15.94 -11.88
C ASP A 152 -12.16 16.48 -12.27
N GLU A 153 -11.44 17.14 -11.35
CA GLU A 153 -10.08 17.66 -11.61
C GLU A 153 -8.99 16.65 -11.24
N VAL A 154 -9.16 15.96 -10.11
CA VAL A 154 -8.21 14.97 -9.60
C VAL A 154 -8.95 13.78 -9.01
N TYR A 155 -8.43 12.58 -9.20
CA TYR A 155 -9.02 11.39 -8.61
C TYR A 155 -9.02 11.43 -7.09
N GLU A 156 -7.92 11.93 -6.51
CA GLU A 156 -7.69 11.96 -5.08
C GLU A 156 -6.96 13.25 -4.68
N ALA A 157 -7.64 14.11 -3.92
CA ALA A 157 -7.05 15.33 -3.38
C ALA A 157 -6.54 15.08 -1.96
N LYS A 158 -5.24 15.23 -1.74
CA LYS A 158 -4.62 15.18 -0.41
C LYS A 158 -4.68 16.57 0.21
N LEU A 159 -5.79 16.88 0.86
CA LEU A 159 -5.99 18.15 1.58
C LEU A 159 -5.52 18.00 3.02
N VAL A 160 -4.72 18.94 3.48
CA VAL A 160 -4.17 18.96 4.85
C VAL A 160 -4.74 20.16 5.59
N TYR A 161 -5.14 19.93 6.81
CA TYR A 161 -5.62 20.94 7.76
C TYR A 161 -4.90 20.78 9.10
N ARG A 162 -4.53 21.90 9.71
CA ARG A 162 -3.97 21.92 11.05
C ARG A 162 -5.00 22.47 12.04
N THR A 163 -5.40 21.66 13.01
CA THR A 163 -6.43 22.06 13.97
C THR A 163 -5.95 23.21 14.84
N GLN A 164 -6.79 24.22 15.04
CA GLN A 164 -6.43 25.41 15.83
C GLN A 164 -6.28 25.08 17.33
N ARG A 165 -7.10 24.16 17.84
CA ARG A 165 -7.14 23.85 19.29
C ARG A 165 -5.99 22.98 19.76
N TYR A 166 -5.63 21.94 19.00
CA TYR A 166 -4.66 20.92 19.41
C TYR A 166 -3.44 20.88 18.52
N ASN A 167 -3.42 21.67 17.45
CA ASN A 167 -2.36 21.69 16.46
C ASN A 167 -2.15 20.32 15.76
N ASP A 168 -3.16 19.46 15.76
CA ASP A 168 -3.12 18.18 15.09
C ASP A 168 -3.13 18.33 13.58
N LEU A 169 -2.38 17.49 12.89
CA LEU A 169 -2.38 17.42 11.43
C LEU A 169 -3.47 16.43 10.97
N VAL A 170 -4.50 16.95 10.32
CA VAL A 170 -5.57 16.16 9.71
C VAL A 170 -5.43 16.21 8.20
N ARG A 171 -5.60 15.08 7.54
CA ARG A 171 -5.55 15.04 6.07
C ARG A 171 -6.65 14.16 5.49
N THR A 172 -7.10 14.50 4.29
CA THR A 172 -7.89 13.57 3.49
C THR A 172 -6.98 12.43 3.02
N PHE A 173 -7.52 11.22 3.01
CA PHE A 173 -6.79 10.03 2.68
C PHE A 173 -7.69 9.09 1.86
N CYS A 174 -7.15 8.47 0.84
CA CYS A 174 -7.81 7.40 0.09
C CYS A 174 -9.23 7.76 -0.36
N MET A 175 -9.37 8.73 -1.25
CA MET A 175 -10.66 9.02 -1.90
C MET A 175 -11.00 7.93 -2.89
N ASN A 176 -12.25 7.54 -2.93
CA ASN A 176 -12.77 6.58 -3.89
C ASN A 176 -14.02 7.16 -4.58
N PRO A 177 -13.84 7.88 -5.69
CA PRO A 177 -14.94 8.50 -6.41
C PRO A 177 -15.97 7.46 -6.86
N LYS A 178 -17.25 7.69 -6.52
CA LYS A 178 -18.38 6.79 -6.79
C LYS A 178 -18.32 5.43 -6.06
N GLY A 179 -17.39 5.28 -5.13
CA GLY A 179 -17.30 4.10 -4.27
C GLY A 179 -18.25 4.15 -3.08
N ALA A 180 -18.24 3.09 -2.30
CA ALA A 180 -19.00 2.94 -1.07
C ALA A 180 -18.09 2.55 0.11
N VAL A 181 -18.55 2.81 1.33
CA VAL A 181 -17.87 2.33 2.53
C VAL A 181 -18.21 0.86 2.75
N VAL A 182 -17.20 0.04 2.89
CA VAL A 182 -17.32 -1.41 3.12
C VAL A 182 -16.65 -1.81 4.43
N ASN A 183 -17.19 -2.82 5.09
CA ASN A 183 -16.61 -3.40 6.29
C ASN A 183 -15.49 -4.39 5.91
N GLU A 184 -14.41 -4.34 6.67
CA GLU A 184 -13.32 -5.31 6.62
C GLU A 184 -13.15 -5.92 8.01
N ASN A 185 -13.19 -7.24 8.11
CA ASN A 185 -12.98 -7.94 9.37
C ASN A 185 -11.64 -8.70 9.30
N THR A 186 -10.72 -8.34 10.17
CA THR A 186 -9.43 -9.04 10.31
C THR A 186 -9.29 -9.52 11.76
N ASN A 187 -9.33 -10.83 11.96
CA ASN A 187 -9.19 -11.48 13.27
C ASN A 187 -10.18 -10.93 14.33
N GLY A 188 -11.43 -10.64 13.92
CA GLY A 188 -12.47 -10.12 14.82
C GLY A 188 -12.44 -8.61 15.01
N ILE A 189 -11.47 -7.90 14.48
CA ILE A 189 -11.40 -6.43 14.48
C ILE A 189 -12.08 -5.92 13.22
N ILE A 190 -13.17 -5.17 13.40
CA ILE A 190 -13.90 -4.56 12.29
C ILE A 190 -13.30 -3.18 12.01
N THR A 191 -12.87 -3.01 10.78
CA THR A 191 -12.44 -1.73 10.22
C THR A 191 -13.29 -1.39 9.00
N VAL A 192 -13.15 -0.20 8.47
CA VAL A 192 -13.87 0.25 7.27
C VAL A 192 -12.88 0.62 6.17
N ASN A 193 -13.25 0.30 4.94
CA ASN A 193 -12.48 0.63 3.76
C ASN A 193 -13.39 1.27 2.70
N GLY A 194 -12.84 1.76 1.60
CA GLY A 194 -13.58 2.22 0.43
C GLY A 194 -13.41 1.21 -0.72
N HIS A 195 -14.49 0.99 -1.45
CA HIS A 195 -14.48 0.11 -2.62
C HIS A 195 -15.24 0.74 -3.78
#